data_e257498f877f3ec09e793411557c5254
#
_entry.id   e257498f877f3ec09e793411557c5254
#
_cell.length_a   1.000
_cell.length_b   1.000
_cell.length_c   1.000
_cell.angle_alpha   90.00
_cell.angle_beta   90.00
_cell.angle_gamma   90.00
#
_symmetry.space_group_name_H-M   'P 1'
#
loop_
_entity.id
_entity.type
_entity.pdbx_description
1 polymer ?
#
loop_
_entity_poly.entity_id
_entity_poly.type
_entity_poly.pdbx_seq_one_letter_code
_entity_poly.pdbx_strand_id
1 'polypeptide(L)'
;MSGYSTDVKTVHLTGSGEIFGGPSRVLGIYYCSEGALGTIEIRDGSVTGTVLAIFDVPKGSGTAGEDTVYQIDVPGNGIYCGTTSHAKLTGGVDKVTIFYG
;
A
#
# COMPACT_ATOMS: atom_id res chain seq x y z
N MET A 1 -10.60 -3.64 -25.70
CA MET A 1 -10.25 -3.71 -25.02
C MET A 1 -10.08 -3.31 -24.15
N SER A 2 -10.03 -3.41 -24.03
CA SER A 2 -9.96 -3.30 -23.25
C SER A 2 -9.76 -2.71 -22.29
N GLY A 3 -10.03 -2.44 -22.12
CA GLY A 3 -10.13 -1.68 -20.95
C GLY A 3 -9.34 -2.07 -19.75
N TYR A 4 -8.66 -3.04 -19.85
CA TYR A 4 -7.96 -3.61 -18.73
C TYR A 4 -6.92 -2.68 -18.15
N SER A 5 -6.08 -2.08 -18.96
CA SER A 5 -5.01 -1.23 -18.45
C SER A 5 -5.54 0.09 -17.88
N THR A 6 -6.71 0.52 -18.32
CA THR A 6 -7.30 1.76 -17.84
C THR A 6 -7.98 1.62 -16.49
N ASP A 7 -8.15 0.39 -16.03
CA ASP A 7 -8.80 0.13 -14.74
C ASP A 7 -7.84 0.26 -13.56
N VAL A 8 -6.55 0.31 -13.81
CA VAL A 8 -5.56 0.44 -12.74
C VAL A 8 -5.35 1.92 -12.42
N LYS A 9 -5.55 2.26 -11.16
CA LYS A 9 -5.36 3.61 -10.65
C LYS A 9 -4.25 3.60 -9.62
N THR A 10 -3.72 4.77 -9.31
CA THR A 10 -2.67 4.90 -8.30
C THR A 10 -2.99 6.01 -7.34
N VAL A 11 -2.52 5.85 -6.10
CA VAL A 11 -2.52 6.91 -5.11
C VAL A 11 -1.16 6.91 -4.41
N HIS A 12 -0.64 8.10 -4.17
CA HIS A 12 0.62 8.27 -3.43
C HIS A 12 0.31 8.77 -2.04
N LEU A 13 0.75 8.03 -1.02
CA LEU A 13 0.52 8.38 0.36
C LEU A 13 1.85 8.64 1.06
N THR A 14 1.91 9.73 1.81
CA THR A 14 3.08 10.08 2.64
C THR A 14 2.82 9.82 4.12
N GLY A 15 1.82 9.01 4.41
CA GLY A 15 1.43 8.59 5.74
C GLY A 15 0.21 7.69 5.61
N SER A 16 -0.30 7.20 6.72
CA SER A 16 -1.51 6.39 6.71
C SER A 16 -2.68 7.19 6.15
N GLY A 17 -3.51 6.56 5.31
CA GLY A 17 -4.63 7.26 4.71
C GLY A 17 -5.49 6.39 3.82
N GLU A 18 -6.47 7.04 3.21
CA GLU A 18 -7.41 6.38 2.32
C GLU A 18 -6.79 6.15 0.95
N ILE A 19 -6.99 4.94 0.42
CA ILE A 19 -6.60 4.60 -0.95
C ILE A 19 -7.73 4.99 -1.89
N PHE A 20 -8.94 4.52 -1.61
CA PHE A 20 -10.11 4.81 -2.41
C PHE A 20 -11.36 4.79 -1.54
N GLY A 21 -12.29 5.71 -1.80
CA GLY A 21 -13.50 5.91 -0.99
C GLY A 21 -14.67 5.01 -1.36
N GLY A 22 -14.43 3.90 -2.03
CA GLY A 22 -15.47 2.93 -2.37
C GLY A 22 -14.88 1.54 -2.48
N PRO A 23 -15.70 0.55 -2.89
CA PRO A 23 -15.19 -0.80 -3.09
C PRO A 23 -14.06 -0.79 -4.12
N SER A 24 -12.99 -1.53 -3.81
CA SER A 24 -11.78 -1.50 -4.64
C SER A 24 -10.92 -2.73 -4.34
N ARG A 25 -9.93 -2.96 -5.21
CA ARG A 25 -8.95 -4.01 -5.01
C ARG A 25 -7.57 -3.39 -5.02
N VAL A 26 -6.74 -3.78 -4.06
CA VAL A 26 -5.34 -3.38 -4.02
C VAL A 26 -4.56 -4.38 -4.85
N LEU A 27 -3.88 -3.89 -5.88
CA LEU A 27 -3.20 -4.73 -6.87
C LEU A 27 -1.71 -4.78 -6.68
N GLY A 28 -1.12 -3.74 -6.12
CA GLY A 28 0.31 -3.69 -5.88
C GLY A 28 0.69 -2.51 -5.01
N ILE A 29 1.89 -2.58 -4.45
CA ILE A 29 2.42 -1.56 -3.55
C ILE A 29 3.88 -1.30 -3.91
N TYR A 30 4.21 -0.03 -4.11
CA TYR A 30 5.58 0.43 -4.29
C TYR A 30 5.91 1.30 -3.08
N TYR A 31 7.01 1.02 -2.40
CA TYR A 31 7.31 1.76 -1.18
C TYR A 31 8.81 1.96 -0.98
N CYS A 32 9.12 2.97 -0.17
CA CYS A 32 10.48 3.25 0.25
C CYS A 32 10.62 2.84 1.72
N SER A 33 11.68 2.10 2.02
CA SER A 33 12.00 1.66 3.37
C SER A 33 13.18 2.47 3.88
N GLU A 34 13.00 3.05 5.06
CA GLU A 34 14.07 3.83 5.69
C GLU A 34 14.84 3.00 6.70
N GLY A 35 15.42 3.63 7.71
CA GLY A 35 16.36 2.99 8.61
C GLY A 35 15.75 2.13 9.72
N ALA A 36 14.48 1.77 9.63
CA ALA A 36 13.81 0.99 10.66
C ALA A 36 12.85 -0.01 10.05
N LEU A 37 12.53 -1.07 10.80
CA LEU A 37 11.47 -1.99 10.41
C LEU A 37 10.13 -1.28 10.44
N GLY A 38 9.18 -1.77 9.64
CA GLY A 38 7.84 -1.21 9.61
C GLY A 38 6.82 -2.20 9.09
N THR A 39 5.59 -1.73 8.93
CA THR A 39 4.52 -2.54 8.35
C THR A 39 3.65 -1.67 7.45
N ILE A 40 3.06 -2.32 6.45
CA ILE A 40 2.00 -1.77 5.62
C ILE A 40 0.81 -2.66 5.82
N GLU A 41 -0.31 -2.09 6.32
CA GLU A 41 -1.54 -2.85 6.51
C GLU A 41 -2.60 -2.32 5.57
N ILE A 42 -3.26 -3.23 4.86
CA ILE A 42 -4.42 -2.90 4.05
C ILE A 42 -5.65 -3.15 4.89
N ARG A 43 -6.48 -2.12 5.05
CA ARG A 43 -7.65 -2.16 5.92
C ARG A 43 -8.90 -1.75 5.17
N ASP A 44 -10.03 -2.27 5.60
CA ASP A 44 -11.34 -1.97 5.04
C ASP A 44 -12.11 -1.08 6.02
N GLY A 45 -12.70 -0.03 5.52
CA GLY A 45 -13.55 0.87 6.29
C GLY A 45 -12.84 2.11 6.82
N SER A 46 -11.66 1.97 7.38
CA SER A 46 -10.86 3.08 7.90
C SER A 46 -9.45 2.60 8.20
N VAL A 47 -8.56 3.51 8.58
CA VAL A 47 -7.19 3.13 8.98
C VAL A 47 -7.17 2.33 10.27
N THR A 48 -8.27 2.28 11.01
CA THR A 48 -8.44 1.44 12.20
C THR A 48 -9.49 0.35 11.98
N GLY A 49 -9.88 0.12 10.73
CA GLY A 49 -10.90 -0.86 10.38
C GLY A 49 -10.35 -2.27 10.30
N THR A 50 -11.06 -3.12 9.57
CA THR A 50 -10.71 -4.54 9.43
C THR A 50 -9.39 -4.70 8.70
N VAL A 51 -8.46 -5.44 9.29
CA VAL A 51 -7.18 -5.75 8.66
C VAL A 51 -7.39 -6.86 7.65
N LEU A 52 -7.05 -6.59 6.39
CA LEU A 52 -7.16 -7.58 5.32
C LEU A 52 -5.80 -8.19 4.98
N ALA A 53 -4.73 -7.43 5.12
CA ALA A 53 -3.38 -7.91 4.85
C ALA A 53 -2.38 -7.09 5.63
N ILE A 54 -1.28 -7.74 6.01
CA ILE A 54 -0.15 -7.08 6.70
C ILE A 54 1.10 -7.47 5.93
N PHE A 55 1.87 -6.45 5.53
CA PHE A 55 3.15 -6.64 4.88
C PHE A 55 4.25 -6.13 5.79
N ASP A 56 5.15 -7.00 6.20
CA ASP A 56 6.30 -6.61 7.01
C ASP A 56 7.34 -5.97 6.09
N VAL A 57 7.82 -4.80 6.49
CA VAL A 57 8.77 -4.03 5.69
C VAL A 57 10.14 -4.14 6.34
N PRO A 58 11.14 -4.61 5.59
CA PRO A 58 12.47 -4.73 6.14
C PRO A 58 13.11 -3.37 6.37
N LYS A 59 14.11 -3.35 7.24
CA LYS A 59 14.91 -2.16 7.48
C LYS A 59 15.66 -1.77 6.22
N GLY A 60 15.57 -0.50 5.84
CA GLY A 60 16.35 0.04 4.73
C GLY A 60 17.79 0.33 5.14
N SER A 61 18.52 1.07 4.30
CA SER A 61 19.95 1.34 4.53
C SER A 61 20.20 2.19 5.78
N GLY A 62 19.25 3.06 6.11
CA GLY A 62 19.42 3.99 7.22
C GLY A 62 20.33 5.17 6.91
N THR A 63 20.86 5.23 5.70
CA THR A 63 21.74 6.34 5.27
C THR A 63 20.89 7.36 4.52
N ALA A 64 21.05 8.63 4.87
CA ALA A 64 20.29 9.70 4.23
C ALA A 64 20.51 9.68 2.72
N GLY A 65 19.42 9.71 1.96
CA GLY A 65 19.47 9.67 0.50
C GLY A 65 19.66 8.28 -0.10
N GLU A 66 19.68 7.24 0.72
CA GLU A 66 19.88 5.86 0.26
C GLU A 66 18.73 4.95 0.69
N ASP A 67 17.51 5.43 0.56
CA ASP A 67 16.34 4.63 0.89
C ASP A 67 16.26 3.43 -0.03
N THR A 68 15.84 2.30 0.53
CA THR A 68 15.64 1.09 -0.24
C THR A 68 14.21 1.06 -0.77
N VAL A 69 14.09 0.74 -2.05
CA VAL A 69 12.81 0.71 -2.75
C VAL A 69 12.40 -0.73 -2.97
N TYR A 70 11.14 -1.02 -2.69
CA TYR A 70 10.55 -2.34 -2.89
C TYR A 70 9.24 -2.23 -3.63
N GLN A 71 8.86 -3.32 -4.28
CA GLN A 71 7.56 -3.45 -4.92
C GLN A 71 6.93 -4.77 -4.52
N ILE A 72 5.65 -4.72 -4.15
CA ILE A 72 4.87 -5.90 -3.81
C ILE A 72 3.81 -6.06 -4.89
N ASP A 73 3.80 -7.23 -5.54
CA ASP A 73 2.76 -7.59 -6.49
C ASP A 73 1.77 -8.50 -5.77
N VAL A 74 0.50 -8.10 -5.74
CA VAL A 74 -0.54 -8.88 -5.08
C VAL A 74 -1.07 -9.90 -6.09
N PRO A 75 -1.06 -11.18 -5.74
CA PRO A 75 -1.49 -12.22 -6.66
C PRO A 75 -2.99 -12.20 -6.92
N GLY A 76 -3.40 -12.84 -8.01
CA GLY A 76 -4.79 -12.99 -8.38
C GLY A 76 -5.43 -11.66 -8.74
N ASN A 77 -6.63 -11.44 -8.25
CA ASN A 77 -7.39 -10.22 -8.50
C ASN A 77 -7.16 -9.15 -7.45
N GLY A 78 -6.12 -9.28 -6.64
CA GLY A 78 -5.79 -8.31 -5.63
C GLY A 78 -6.51 -8.53 -4.30
N ILE A 79 -6.33 -7.58 -3.39
CA ILE A 79 -6.96 -7.62 -2.06
C ILE A 79 -8.25 -6.80 -2.15
N TYR A 80 -9.39 -7.47 -1.96
CA TYR A 80 -10.69 -6.82 -2.09
C TYR A 80 -11.06 -6.09 -0.80
N CYS A 81 -11.39 -4.80 -0.94
CA CYS A 81 -11.91 -3.97 0.14
C CYS A 81 -13.37 -3.66 -0.21
N GLY A 82 -14.30 -4.16 0.60
CA GLY A 82 -15.72 -4.11 0.25
C GLY A 82 -16.40 -2.78 0.51
N THR A 83 -15.83 -1.94 1.36
CA THR A 83 -16.40 -0.62 1.69
C THR A 83 -15.53 0.49 1.19
N THR A 84 -14.34 0.64 1.77
CA THR A 84 -13.32 1.60 1.34
C THR A 84 -11.97 0.96 1.58
N SER A 85 -10.95 1.40 0.85
CA SER A 85 -9.60 0.87 1.06
C SER A 85 -8.71 1.90 1.74
N HIS A 86 -7.94 1.43 2.72
CA HIS A 86 -7.03 2.27 3.50
C HIS A 86 -5.70 1.56 3.67
N ALA A 87 -4.64 2.33 3.77
CA ALA A 87 -3.31 1.82 4.10
C ALA A 87 -2.88 2.42 5.42
N LYS A 88 -2.45 1.58 6.35
CA LYS A 88 -1.86 2.03 7.61
C LYS A 88 -0.38 1.74 7.55
N LEU A 89 0.42 2.79 7.68
CA LEU A 89 1.87 2.72 7.60
C LEU A 89 2.46 2.91 9.00
N THR A 90 3.39 2.04 9.36
CA THR A 90 4.06 2.13 10.66
C THR A 90 5.56 1.92 10.49
N GLY A 91 6.33 2.44 11.46
CA GLY A 91 7.77 2.23 11.49
C GLY A 91 8.49 2.98 10.38
N GLY A 92 9.37 2.28 9.69
CA GLY A 92 10.25 2.87 8.68
C GLY A 92 9.61 3.11 7.32
N VAL A 93 8.31 2.97 7.19
CA VAL A 93 7.61 3.24 5.93
C VAL A 93 7.01 4.64 5.98
N ASP A 94 7.50 5.54 5.14
CA ASP A 94 6.99 6.90 5.13
C ASP A 94 6.27 7.28 3.83
N LYS A 95 6.49 6.54 2.76
CA LYS A 95 5.87 6.82 1.46
C LYS A 95 5.51 5.52 0.75
N VAL A 96 4.33 5.49 0.16
CA VAL A 96 3.91 4.37 -0.66
C VAL A 96 3.13 4.88 -1.86
N THR A 97 3.21 4.14 -2.95
CA THR A 97 2.29 4.29 -4.09
C THR A 97 1.49 3.00 -4.19
N ILE A 98 0.19 3.12 -4.09
CA ILE A 98 -0.71 1.96 -4.12
C ILE A 98 -1.35 1.89 -5.51
N PHE A 99 -1.28 0.72 -6.12
CA PHE A 99 -1.97 0.42 -7.37
C PHE A 99 -3.28 -0.27 -7.01
N TYR A 100 -4.39 0.25 -7.51
CA TYR A 100 -5.71 -0.28 -7.18
C TYR A 100 -6.66 -0.20 -8.37
N GLY A 101 -7.75 -0.93 -8.28
CA GLY A 101 -8.74 -0.92 -9.34
C GLY A 101 -10.12 -1.41 -8.94
#